data_e42fa17e0e125bbb5369df22b1747ac1
#
_entry.id   e42fa17e0e125bbb5369df22b1747ac1
#
_cell.length_a   1.000
_cell.length_b   1.000
_cell.length_c   1.000
_cell.angle_alpha   90.00
_cell.angle_beta   90.00
_cell.angle_gamma   90.00
#
_symmetry.space_group_name_H-M   'P 1'
#
loop_
_entity.id
_entity.type
_entity.pdbx_description
1 polymer ?
#
loop_
_entity_poly.entity_id
_entity_poly.type
_entity_poly.pdbx_seq_one_letter_code
_entity_poly.pdbx_strand_id
1 'polypeptide(L)'
;MEYSPIATGWVCVATEGTTIDGRKIERCWIVDLAETYNPKLYTALIWEEHNRDLDNLGEVLEARCENSEGLMKLYVRLRPTSKLMSYNERGQKLFCSIEVEDDFRDSGRFYLGGLAVTDSPASIGTDRLKFSVNKRYFARKGSKTRISNPIAFSLADSLSMSGKGWVSAISGN
;
A
#
# COMPACT_ATOMS: atom_id res chain seq x y z
N MET A 1 -17.51 0.89 9.28
CA MET A 1 -16.32 1.69 8.96
C MET A 1 -16.50 2.35 7.63
N GLU A 2 -16.21 3.61 7.58
CA GLU A 2 -16.39 4.35 6.36
C GLU A 2 -15.10 4.36 5.53
N TYR A 3 -15.15 3.81 4.34
CA TYR A 3 -14.04 3.88 3.42
C TYR A 3 -14.06 5.19 2.66
N SER A 4 -12.89 5.74 2.44
CA SER A 4 -12.75 6.88 1.56
C SER A 4 -13.16 6.50 0.14
N PRO A 5 -13.79 7.40 -0.60
CA PRO A 5 -14.03 7.16 -2.02
C PRO A 5 -12.74 7.19 -2.84
N ILE A 6 -11.63 7.51 -2.21
CA ILE A 6 -10.36 7.67 -2.87
C ILE A 6 -9.59 6.36 -2.87
N ALA A 7 -9.21 5.92 -4.04
CA ALA A 7 -8.26 4.86 -4.22
C ALA A 7 -6.91 5.46 -4.61
N THR A 8 -5.85 4.79 -4.24
CA THR A 8 -4.52 5.29 -4.55
C THR A 8 -4.10 4.89 -5.97
N GLY A 9 -3.00 5.46 -6.44
CA GLY A 9 -2.24 4.90 -7.56
C GLY A 9 -1.43 3.69 -7.09
N TRP A 10 -0.39 3.33 -7.81
CA TRP A 10 0.45 2.20 -7.45
C TRP A 10 1.53 2.58 -6.44
N VAL A 11 1.63 1.78 -5.39
CA VAL A 11 2.51 2.03 -4.28
C VAL A 11 3.45 0.87 -4.15
N CYS A 12 4.76 1.09 -4.15
CA CYS A 12 5.72 0.01 -3.96
C CYS A 12 5.76 -0.44 -2.51
N VAL A 13 5.40 -1.63 -2.22
CA VAL A 13 5.22 -2.14 -0.87
C VAL A 13 6.26 -3.14 -0.43
N ALA A 14 7.10 -3.57 -1.33
CA ALA A 14 8.23 -4.42 -1.02
C ALA A 14 9.21 -4.44 -2.18
N THR A 15 10.47 -4.64 -1.87
CA THR A 15 11.55 -4.83 -2.85
C THR A 15 12.31 -6.10 -2.48
N GLU A 16 12.67 -6.92 -3.47
CA GLU A 16 13.49 -8.09 -3.20
C GLU A 16 14.82 -7.71 -2.58
N GLY A 17 15.37 -8.58 -1.77
CA GLY A 17 16.66 -8.37 -1.13
C GLY A 17 16.60 -8.40 0.39
N THR A 18 17.71 -8.02 1.00
CA THR A 18 17.85 -8.04 2.44
C THR A 18 17.08 -6.90 3.10
N THR A 19 16.31 -7.21 4.11
CA THR A 19 15.58 -6.23 4.92
C THR A 19 16.51 -5.62 5.97
N ILE A 20 16.03 -4.54 6.61
CA ILE A 20 16.79 -3.87 7.66
C ILE A 20 17.09 -4.80 8.84
N ASP A 21 16.16 -5.71 9.14
CA ASP A 21 16.31 -6.68 10.22
C ASP A 21 17.06 -7.96 9.81
N GLY A 22 17.66 -7.96 8.61
CA GLY A 22 18.54 -9.05 8.16
C GLY A 22 17.85 -10.22 7.48
N ARG A 23 16.54 -10.17 7.31
CA ARG A 23 15.82 -11.19 6.56
C ARG A 23 15.91 -10.93 5.07
N LYS A 24 15.46 -11.87 4.29
CA LYS A 24 15.52 -11.74 2.84
C LYS A 24 14.14 -11.92 2.23
N ILE A 25 13.79 -10.97 1.38
CA ILE A 25 12.59 -11.08 0.55
C ILE A 25 13.03 -11.70 -0.76
N GLU A 26 12.51 -12.88 -1.04
CA GLU A 26 12.83 -13.58 -2.27
C GLU A 26 12.00 -13.04 -3.44
N ARG A 27 12.60 -13.03 -4.62
CA ARG A 27 11.89 -12.59 -5.83
C ARG A 27 10.61 -13.39 -6.06
N CYS A 28 10.64 -14.69 -5.82
CA CYS A 28 9.48 -15.55 -6.03
C CYS A 28 8.30 -15.16 -5.13
N TRP A 29 8.55 -14.66 -3.93
CA TRP A 29 7.48 -14.17 -3.07
C TRP A 29 6.74 -13.02 -3.75
N ILE A 30 7.51 -12.04 -4.23
CA ILE A 30 6.93 -10.85 -4.85
C ILE A 30 6.11 -11.22 -6.10
N VAL A 31 6.64 -12.11 -6.92
CA VAL A 31 5.95 -12.58 -8.10
C VAL A 31 4.65 -13.28 -7.72
N ASP A 32 4.72 -14.18 -6.74
CA ASP A 32 3.54 -14.90 -6.27
C ASP A 32 2.49 -13.94 -5.70
N LEU A 33 2.88 -13.01 -4.85
CA LEU A 33 1.95 -12.04 -4.27
C LEU A 33 1.23 -11.25 -5.36
N ALA A 34 1.95 -10.83 -6.39
CA ALA A 34 1.37 -10.08 -7.50
C ALA A 34 0.41 -10.93 -8.35
N GLU A 35 0.79 -12.17 -8.63
CA GLU A 35 0.01 -13.03 -9.51
C GLU A 35 -1.17 -13.69 -8.83
N THR A 36 -1.05 -14.01 -7.54
CA THR A 36 -2.10 -14.74 -6.83
C THR A 36 -3.14 -13.82 -6.17
N TYR A 37 -2.79 -12.57 -5.91
CA TYR A 37 -3.69 -11.69 -5.16
C TYR A 37 -5.02 -11.49 -5.88
N ASN A 38 -6.10 -11.79 -5.17
CA ASN A 38 -7.46 -11.59 -5.65
C ASN A 38 -8.34 -11.14 -4.47
N PRO A 39 -8.68 -9.85 -4.39
CA PRO A 39 -9.46 -9.33 -3.25
C PRO A 39 -10.84 -9.95 -3.13
N LYS A 40 -11.40 -10.49 -4.22
CA LYS A 40 -12.67 -11.20 -4.15
C LYS A 40 -12.54 -12.57 -3.47
N LEU A 41 -11.34 -13.14 -3.53
CA LEU A 41 -11.07 -14.41 -2.88
C LEU A 41 -10.74 -14.20 -1.41
N TYR A 42 -9.80 -13.32 -1.14
CA TYR A 42 -9.41 -12.94 0.21
C TYR A 42 -8.81 -11.54 0.17
N THR A 43 -9.48 -10.59 0.81
CA THR A 43 -9.06 -9.19 0.80
C THR A 43 -7.99 -8.93 1.85
N ALA A 44 -6.85 -8.44 1.41
CA ALA A 44 -5.81 -7.97 2.34
C ALA A 44 -6.25 -6.63 2.93
N LEU A 45 -6.42 -6.61 4.24
CA LEU A 45 -6.74 -5.39 4.97
C LEU A 45 -5.46 -4.69 5.43
N ILE A 46 -5.59 -3.42 5.72
CA ILE A 46 -4.50 -2.59 6.20
C ILE A 46 -4.61 -2.46 7.71
N TRP A 47 -3.51 -2.74 8.40
CA TRP A 47 -3.47 -2.75 9.86
C TRP A 47 -2.42 -1.78 10.38
N GLU A 48 -2.64 -1.23 11.56
CA GLU A 48 -1.63 -0.43 12.23
C GLU A 48 -0.63 -1.38 12.91
N GLU A 49 0.62 -1.30 12.51
CA GLU A 49 1.72 -2.11 13.07
C GLU A 49 1.38 -3.62 13.18
N HIS A 50 0.68 -4.17 12.21
CA HIS A 50 0.21 -5.58 12.21
C HIS A 50 -0.71 -5.95 13.37
N ASN A 51 -1.29 -4.97 14.04
CA ASN A 51 -2.13 -5.21 15.20
C ASN A 51 -3.59 -5.42 14.82
N ARG A 52 -4.08 -6.66 15.03
CA ARG A 52 -5.46 -7.04 14.75
C ARG A 52 -6.46 -6.59 15.82
N ASP A 53 -5.97 -6.10 16.96
CA ASP A 53 -6.85 -5.62 18.02
C ASP A 53 -7.39 -4.22 17.75
N LEU A 54 -6.83 -3.56 16.77
CA LEU A 54 -7.27 -2.23 16.33
C LEU A 54 -8.14 -2.35 15.08
N ASP A 55 -8.86 -1.28 14.76
CA ASP A 55 -9.65 -1.22 13.54
C ASP A 55 -8.75 -1.28 12.31
N ASN A 56 -9.22 -1.92 11.24
CA ASN A 56 -8.45 -1.87 10.01
C ASN A 56 -8.47 -0.46 9.42
N LEU A 57 -7.44 -0.15 8.66
CA LEU A 57 -7.22 1.17 8.09
C LEU A 57 -7.45 1.24 6.58
N GLY A 58 -8.07 0.22 6.03
CA GLY A 58 -8.37 0.16 4.61
C GLY A 58 -8.11 -1.21 4.02
N GLU A 59 -8.06 -1.27 2.70
CA GLU A 59 -7.90 -2.52 1.97
C GLU A 59 -6.97 -2.37 0.77
N VAL A 60 -6.40 -3.50 0.35
CA VAL A 60 -5.63 -3.59 -0.89
C VAL A 60 -6.56 -3.95 -2.02
N LEU A 61 -6.59 -3.13 -3.05
CA LEU A 61 -7.46 -3.32 -4.20
C LEU A 61 -6.83 -4.19 -5.27
N GLU A 62 -5.56 -4.00 -5.52
CA GLU A 62 -4.82 -4.69 -6.58
C GLU A 62 -3.36 -4.82 -6.20
N ALA A 63 -2.70 -5.81 -6.76
CA ALA A 63 -1.26 -6.01 -6.61
C ALA A 63 -0.63 -6.35 -7.96
N ARG A 64 0.57 -5.90 -8.19
CA ARG A 64 1.38 -6.26 -9.36
C ARG A 64 2.86 -6.20 -9.00
N CYS A 65 3.69 -6.82 -9.81
CA CYS A 65 5.13 -6.71 -9.66
C CYS A 65 5.76 -6.11 -10.91
N GLU A 66 6.92 -5.51 -10.72
CA GLU A 66 7.67 -4.91 -11.81
C GLU A 66 9.15 -5.00 -11.48
N ASN A 67 9.96 -5.33 -12.50
CA ASN A 67 11.41 -5.30 -12.35
C ASN A 67 11.86 -3.85 -12.54
N SER A 68 12.49 -3.30 -11.54
CA SER A 68 13.02 -1.94 -11.57
C SER A 68 14.49 -1.99 -11.20
N GLU A 69 15.35 -1.60 -12.13
CA GLU A 69 16.80 -1.59 -11.93
C GLU A 69 17.36 -2.94 -11.47
N GLY A 70 16.84 -4.02 -12.00
CA GLY A 70 17.28 -5.38 -11.65
C GLY A 70 16.67 -5.96 -10.40
N LEU A 71 15.85 -5.21 -9.70
CA LEU A 71 15.17 -5.69 -8.49
C LEU A 71 13.67 -5.82 -8.73
N MET A 72 13.12 -6.94 -8.32
CA MET A 72 11.66 -7.13 -8.38
C MET A 72 11.02 -6.36 -7.24
N LYS A 73 9.99 -5.60 -7.58
CA LYS A 73 9.23 -4.80 -6.61
C LYS A 73 7.75 -5.13 -6.68
N LEU A 74 7.13 -5.12 -5.51
CA LEU A 74 5.68 -5.29 -5.40
C LEU A 74 5.02 -3.93 -5.28
N TYR A 75 4.01 -3.72 -6.11
CA TYR A 75 3.19 -2.52 -6.08
C TYR A 75 1.75 -2.90 -5.77
N VAL A 76 1.10 -2.06 -5.00
CA VAL A 76 -0.32 -2.24 -4.68
C VAL A 76 -1.09 -0.95 -4.88
N ARG A 77 -2.39 -1.06 -5.06
CA ARG A 77 -3.32 0.06 -4.97
C ARG A 77 -4.15 -0.11 -3.71
N LEU A 78 -4.36 0.98 -3.02
CA LEU A 78 -5.00 0.97 -1.71
C LEU A 78 -6.28 1.79 -1.72
N ARG A 79 -7.21 1.38 -0.87
CA ARG A 79 -8.34 2.23 -0.46
C ARG A 79 -8.17 2.49 1.03
N PRO A 80 -7.69 3.67 1.42
CA PRO A 80 -7.50 4.01 2.82
C PRO A 80 -8.82 4.38 3.49
N THR A 81 -8.89 4.22 4.81
CA THR A 81 -9.95 4.82 5.60
C THR A 81 -9.60 6.28 5.88
N SER A 82 -10.58 7.06 6.33
CA SER A 82 -10.34 8.43 6.78
C SER A 82 -9.35 8.49 7.94
N LYS A 83 -9.34 7.48 8.80
CA LYS A 83 -8.38 7.39 9.91
C LYS A 83 -6.94 7.26 9.40
N LEU A 84 -6.71 6.43 8.39
CA LEU A 84 -5.38 6.31 7.79
C LEU A 84 -4.94 7.62 7.13
N MET A 85 -5.85 8.29 6.43
CA MET A 85 -5.55 9.58 5.84
C MET A 85 -5.19 10.61 6.91
N SER A 86 -5.88 10.58 8.04
CA SER A 86 -5.59 11.45 9.17
C SER A 86 -4.21 11.19 9.77
N TYR A 87 -3.81 9.93 9.92
CA TYR A 87 -2.45 9.60 10.33
C TYR A 87 -1.42 10.17 9.37
N ASN A 88 -1.65 9.98 8.08
CA ASN A 88 -0.72 10.45 7.05
C ASN A 88 -0.58 11.98 7.07
N GLU A 89 -1.69 12.68 7.24
CA GLU A 89 -1.71 14.14 7.34
C GLU A 89 -0.86 14.65 8.52
N ARG A 90 -0.82 13.89 9.61
CA ARG A 90 0.02 14.20 10.76
C ARG A 90 1.45 13.65 10.65
N GLY A 91 1.82 13.12 9.50
CA GLY A 91 3.15 12.56 9.29
C GLY A 91 3.39 11.24 10.03
N GLN A 92 2.34 10.44 10.24
CA GLN A 92 2.42 9.17 10.95
C GLN A 92 2.04 8.01 10.04
N LYS A 93 2.59 6.84 10.34
CA LYS A 93 2.30 5.60 9.58
C LYS A 93 2.57 5.79 8.08
N LEU A 94 3.77 6.21 7.79
CA LEU A 94 4.15 6.69 6.45
C LEU A 94 4.57 5.61 5.47
N PHE A 95 4.80 4.42 5.95
CA PHE A 95 5.24 3.30 5.11
C PHE A 95 4.37 2.08 5.35
N CYS A 96 4.45 1.12 4.46
CA CYS A 96 3.72 -0.12 4.63
C CYS A 96 4.65 -1.30 4.83
N SER A 97 4.07 -2.39 5.29
CA SER A 97 4.77 -3.63 5.54
C SER A 97 3.86 -4.78 5.12
N ILE A 98 4.34 -5.65 4.25
CA ILE A 98 3.51 -6.74 3.73
C ILE A 98 3.40 -7.89 4.73
N GLU A 99 2.27 -8.58 4.66
CA GLU A 99 2.04 -9.83 5.38
C GLU A 99 1.86 -10.93 4.36
N VAL A 100 2.72 -11.93 4.44
CA VAL A 100 2.78 -13.00 3.45
C VAL A 100 2.22 -14.28 4.06
N GLU A 101 1.25 -14.87 3.37
CA GLU A 101 0.74 -16.18 3.70
C GLU A 101 1.47 -17.22 2.86
N ASP A 102 2.11 -18.17 3.51
CA ASP A 102 2.83 -19.24 2.86
C ASP A 102 1.86 -20.37 2.48
N ASP A 103 2.08 -20.97 1.33
CA ASP A 103 1.27 -22.09 0.83
C ASP A 103 -0.23 -21.85 0.94
N PHE A 104 -0.67 -20.70 0.46
CA PHE A 104 -2.05 -20.27 0.60
C PHE A 104 -3.01 -21.27 -0.06
N ARG A 105 -3.90 -21.84 0.75
CA ARG A 105 -4.89 -22.83 0.30
C ARG A 105 -4.26 -24.05 -0.39
N ASP A 106 -3.13 -24.49 0.09
CA ASP A 106 -2.38 -25.62 -0.46
C ASP A 106 -1.99 -25.42 -1.94
N SER A 107 -1.82 -24.17 -2.37
CA SER A 107 -1.45 -23.85 -3.74
C SER A 107 0.05 -24.01 -4.02
N GLY A 108 0.85 -24.11 -2.96
CA GLY A 108 2.31 -24.06 -3.08
C GLY A 108 2.84 -22.65 -3.37
N ARG A 109 1.99 -21.64 -3.32
CA ARG A 109 2.34 -20.26 -3.64
C ARG A 109 2.06 -19.32 -2.48
N PHE A 110 2.77 -18.19 -2.46
CA PHE A 110 2.58 -17.15 -1.47
C PHE A 110 1.39 -16.26 -1.82
N TYR A 111 0.74 -15.72 -0.80
CA TYR A 111 -0.39 -14.83 -0.98
C TYR A 111 -0.24 -13.59 -0.11
N LEU A 112 -0.69 -12.44 -0.61
CA LEU A 112 -0.71 -11.21 0.18
C LEU A 112 -1.91 -11.26 1.13
N GLY A 113 -1.65 -11.64 2.37
CA GLY A 113 -2.70 -11.81 3.38
C GLY A 113 -3.06 -10.53 4.11
N GLY A 114 -2.21 -9.55 4.09
CA GLY A 114 -2.43 -8.27 4.76
C GLY A 114 -1.35 -7.26 4.46
N LEU A 115 -1.57 -6.06 4.95
CA LEU A 115 -0.62 -4.96 4.83
C LEU A 115 -0.68 -4.17 6.14
N ALA A 116 0.45 -3.82 6.69
CA ALA A 116 0.49 -2.92 7.82
C ALA A 116 0.99 -1.55 7.39
N VAL A 117 0.59 -0.53 8.13
CA VAL A 117 1.21 0.79 8.03
C VAL A 117 2.08 1.01 9.25
N THR A 118 3.26 1.56 9.02
CA THR A 118 4.30 1.69 10.04
C THR A 118 5.22 2.86 9.74
N ASP A 119 5.90 3.34 10.74
CA ASP A 119 6.97 4.33 10.57
C ASP A 119 8.35 3.67 10.52
N SER A 120 8.41 2.36 10.73
CA SER A 120 9.68 1.60 10.74
C SER A 120 9.62 0.42 9.78
N PRO A 121 9.63 0.68 8.46
CA PRO A 121 9.54 -0.40 7.49
C PRO A 121 10.81 -1.24 7.46
N ALA A 122 10.65 -2.54 7.30
CA ALA A 122 11.77 -3.46 7.18
C ALA A 122 12.34 -3.51 5.76
N SER A 123 11.50 -3.44 4.75
CA SER A 123 11.96 -3.46 3.37
C SER A 123 12.60 -2.14 2.97
N ILE A 124 13.62 -2.23 2.14
CA ILE A 124 14.33 -1.07 1.63
C ILE A 124 13.76 -0.69 0.27
N GLY A 125 13.81 0.58 -0.08
CA GLY A 125 13.36 1.05 -1.40
C GLY A 125 11.85 1.11 -1.56
N THR A 126 11.18 1.26 -0.45
CA THR A 126 9.73 1.40 -0.42
C THR A 126 9.32 2.87 -0.50
N ASP A 127 8.11 3.16 -1.02
CA ASP A 127 7.65 4.53 -1.14
C ASP A 127 7.02 5.04 0.15
N ARG A 128 7.12 6.29 0.38
CA ARG A 128 6.42 6.96 1.46
C ARG A 128 4.97 7.18 1.03
N LEU A 129 4.05 6.81 1.89
CA LEU A 129 2.63 7.08 1.65
C LEU A 129 2.36 8.58 1.68
N LYS A 130 1.59 9.05 0.72
CA LYS A 130 1.15 10.43 0.65
C LYS A 130 -0.32 10.44 0.25
N PHE A 131 -1.16 10.63 1.24
CA PHE A 131 -2.60 10.73 1.01
C PHE A 131 -3.04 12.18 0.96
N SER A 132 -2.23 13.07 0.41
CA SER A 132 -2.65 14.44 0.32
C SER A 132 -3.80 14.55 -0.63
N VAL A 133 -4.89 14.85 -0.05
CA VAL A 133 -6.10 15.08 -0.77
C VAL A 133 -5.97 16.38 -1.49
N ASN A 134 -6.29 16.40 -2.73
CA ASN A 134 -6.41 17.64 -3.43
C ASN A 134 -7.61 18.40 -2.87
N LYS A 135 -7.34 19.35 -1.99
CA LYS A 135 -8.37 20.12 -1.33
C LYS A 135 -9.32 20.82 -2.29
N ARG A 136 -8.97 20.92 -3.58
CA ARG A 136 -9.92 21.43 -4.56
C ARG A 136 -11.18 20.60 -4.65
N TYR A 137 -11.08 19.30 -4.45
CA TYR A 137 -12.27 18.46 -4.52
C TYR A 137 -13.18 18.66 -3.33
N PHE A 138 -12.63 19.16 -2.24
CA PHE A 138 -13.38 19.43 -1.05
C PHE A 138 -13.62 20.91 -0.84
N ALA A 139 -13.09 21.73 -1.73
CA ALA A 139 -13.40 23.13 -1.72
C ALA A 139 -14.87 23.31 -1.99
N ARG A 140 -15.47 24.19 -1.25
CA ARG A 140 -16.87 24.51 -1.47
C ARG A 140 -17.06 24.91 -2.91
N LYS A 141 -18.19 24.52 -3.46
CA LYS A 141 -18.59 24.96 -4.79
C LYS A 141 -18.48 26.50 -4.83
N GLY A 142 -17.73 26.98 -5.77
CA GLY A 142 -17.45 28.40 -5.88
C GLY A 142 -16.20 28.89 -5.19
N SER A 143 -15.52 28.04 -4.45
CA SER A 143 -14.25 28.40 -3.85
C SER A 143 -13.18 28.48 -4.93
N LYS A 144 -12.41 29.54 -4.88
CA LYS A 144 -11.24 29.72 -5.75
C LYS A 144 -9.96 29.18 -5.11
N THR A 145 -10.11 28.41 -4.06
CA THR A 145 -8.95 27.87 -3.36
C THR A 145 -8.13 27.02 -4.32
N ARG A 146 -6.92 27.39 -4.48
CA ARG A 146 -5.98 26.62 -5.26
C ARG A 146 -5.15 25.77 -4.36
N ILE A 147 -5.04 24.55 -4.74
CA ILE A 147 -4.17 23.72 -4.06
C ILE A 147 -3.08 23.41 -4.95
N SER A 148 -1.97 23.80 -4.56
CA SER A 148 -0.81 23.74 -5.37
C SER A 148 -0.28 22.38 -5.61
N ASN A 149 -0.44 21.44 -4.93
CA ASN A 149 0.11 20.16 -5.13
C ASN A 149 -0.73 19.12 -4.63
N PRO A 150 -1.47 18.70 -5.42
CA PRO A 150 -2.15 17.57 -5.11
C PRO A 150 -1.32 16.43 -5.25
N ILE A 151 -1.08 15.82 -4.50
CA ILE A 151 -0.41 14.83 -4.69
C ILE A 151 -1.05 13.63 -4.70
N ALA A 152 -0.84 12.88 -4.68
CA ALA A 152 -0.98 11.56 -4.57
C ALA A 152 -2.30 11.02 -4.95
N PHE A 153 -3.39 11.57 -4.57
CA PHE A 153 -4.63 10.91 -4.81
C PHE A 153 -5.78 11.79 -5.03
N SER A 154 -6.25 11.75 -6.19
CA SER A 154 -7.62 12.01 -6.52
C SER A 154 -8.18 10.77 -7.17
N LEU A 155 -9.45 10.68 -7.26
CA LEU A 155 -10.06 9.60 -8.04
C LEU A 155 -9.61 9.62 -9.50
N ALA A 156 -9.43 10.80 -10.03
CA ALA A 156 -8.96 10.93 -11.39
C ALA A 156 -7.55 10.38 -11.56
N ASP A 157 -6.68 10.67 -10.63
CA ASP A 157 -5.33 10.17 -10.68
C ASP A 157 -5.28 8.67 -10.55
N SER A 158 -6.11 8.11 -9.69
CA SER A 158 -6.15 6.67 -9.54
C SER A 158 -6.67 5.96 -10.77
N LEU A 159 -7.49 6.62 -11.56
CA LEU A 159 -8.01 6.04 -12.79
C LEU A 159 -7.05 6.20 -13.97
N SER A 160 -6.26 7.25 -13.96
CA SER A 160 -5.37 7.53 -15.07
C SER A 160 -3.98 6.95 -14.91
N MET A 161 -3.62 6.60 -13.72
CA MET A 161 -2.29 6.14 -13.51
C MET A 161 -2.12 4.69 -13.81
N SER A 162 -1.45 4.47 -14.87
CA SER A 162 -0.78 3.23 -15.05
C SER A 162 0.59 3.37 -14.43
N GLY A 163 0.68 2.95 -13.26
CA GLY A 163 1.91 2.51 -12.84
C GLY A 163 2.98 3.38 -12.29
N LYS A 164 2.74 4.15 -11.31
CA LYS A 164 3.77 4.63 -10.45
C LYS A 164 3.28 4.67 -9.05
N GLY A 165 4.03 4.19 -8.33
CA GLY A 165 3.89 3.53 -7.32
C GLY A 165 4.29 3.90 -5.94
N TRP A 166 4.21 3.20 -5.00
CA TRP A 166 4.08 3.31 -3.67
C TRP A 166 4.62 2.25 -2.87
N VAL A 167 4.53 2.17 -1.68
CA VAL A 167 5.17 1.42 -1.01
C VAL A 167 5.14 0.82 0.18
N SER A 168 5.80 0.01 0.56
CA SER A 168 5.85 -0.59 1.73
C SER A 168 6.91 -1.43 2.15
N ALA A 169 6.87 -2.02 3.11
CA ALA A 169 7.86 -2.73 3.74
C ALA A 169 7.41 -4.05 4.26
N ILE A 170 8.23 -4.91 4.58
CA ILE A 170 7.90 -6.14 5.19
C ILE A 170 8.11 -6.05 6.65
N SER A 171 7.16 -6.45 7.38
CA SER A 171 7.38 -6.61 8.76
C SER A 171 8.03 -7.90 9.01
N GLY A 172 8.85 -7.81 9.90
CA GLY A 172 9.46 -8.94 10.28
C GLY A 172 8.80 -9.72 11.30
N ASN A 173 8.35 -10.77 11.01
CA ASN A 173 8.18 -11.82 12.02
C ASN A 173 8.29 -13.15 11.41
#